data_c42475a15c6774653e46956fe6d2294c
#
_entry.id   c42475a15c6774653e46956fe6d2294c
#
_cell.length_a   1.000
_cell.length_b   1.000
_cell.length_c   1.000
_cell.angle_alpha   90.00
_cell.angle_beta   90.00
_cell.angle_gamma   90.00
#
_symmetry.space_group_name_H-M   'P 1'
#
loop_
_entity.id
_entity.type
_entity.pdbx_description
1 polymer ?
#
loop_
_entity_poly.entity_id
_entity_poly.type
_entity_poly.pdbx_seq_one_letter_code
_entity_poly.pdbx_strand_id
1 'polypeptide(L)'
;MRGDERIQDEMFSCVTLEQRVPADHPLREIRGLTDAVLGSLNAEFDALYAASGRPSIAPEYVLRALLLQAFYSVRSERQLVEQLDYNLLFRWFVGLSMDDAVWNHAVFSKNRDRLLNSEVAQRFFAEVNRLAKRFMSDEHFTVDGTLIQAWASQKSFRPKDGSDDDGTNFRGQKRSSDTHRSTTDPDARLYKKSYGKESKLSYLGHVLVENRNGLIAAAMATTADGHAERDAALLMLHQRQKRGSQRVTVGADKAYDTEDFVATAHELNVTVHVQKNEKGRRSRIDRRTTRHSGYARSLSRRWLVEKTFGWLKGTGPLRQVKLRGLAKVDWIFVFSCAAHNLLRLPRLLATQIQQDPQPQCA
;
A
#
# COMPACT_ATOMS: atom_id res chain seq x y z
N MET A 1 -0.37 -27.36 40.41
CA MET A 1 -1.15 -26.62 41.43
C MET A 1 -1.92 -25.52 40.68
N ARG A 2 -3.20 -25.35 41.01
CA ARG A 2 -4.00 -24.23 40.52
C ARG A 2 -3.51 -22.97 41.23
N GLY A 3 -3.19 -21.89 40.49
CA GLY A 3 -2.86 -20.58 41.07
C GLY A 3 -4.11 -19.90 41.61
N ASP A 4 -3.92 -19.04 42.63
CA ASP A 4 -5.00 -18.23 43.19
C ASP A 4 -5.29 -17.05 42.26
N GLU A 5 -6.58 -16.74 42.05
CA GLU A 5 -7.03 -15.52 41.39
C GLU A 5 -6.89 -14.36 42.40
N ARG A 6 -6.00 -13.40 42.10
CA ARG A 6 -5.83 -12.17 42.85
C ARG A 6 -6.19 -11.00 41.97
N ILE A 7 -7.21 -10.24 42.38
CA ILE A 7 -7.55 -8.95 41.78
C ILE A 7 -6.86 -7.90 42.62
N GLN A 8 -5.96 -7.12 42.00
CA GLN A 8 -5.22 -6.07 42.70
C GLN A 8 -5.38 -4.76 41.90
N ASP A 9 -6.04 -3.79 42.51
CA ASP A 9 -6.18 -2.43 42.00
C ASP A 9 -4.98 -1.59 42.47
N GLU A 10 -3.91 -1.57 41.65
CA GLU A 10 -2.75 -0.73 41.93
C GLU A 10 -2.95 0.66 41.33
N MET A 11 -2.87 1.70 42.16
CA MET A 11 -2.99 3.09 41.74
C MET A 11 -1.73 3.61 41.03
N PHE A 12 -0.57 3.00 41.23
CA PHE A 12 0.71 3.42 40.67
C PHE A 12 1.43 2.27 40.00
N SER A 13 2.04 2.55 38.83
CA SER A 13 2.96 1.64 38.17
C SER A 13 4.35 2.27 38.11
N CYS A 14 5.37 1.55 38.59
CA CYS A 14 6.77 1.94 38.50
C CYS A 14 7.44 1.51 37.16
N VAL A 15 6.67 0.95 36.21
CA VAL A 15 7.19 0.43 34.93
C VAL A 15 6.79 1.38 33.82
N THR A 16 7.77 1.90 33.10
CA THR A 16 7.54 2.75 31.94
C THR A 16 7.05 1.91 30.75
N LEU A 17 6.39 2.53 29.76
CA LEU A 17 5.99 1.85 28.52
C LEU A 17 7.21 1.26 27.78
N GLU A 18 8.36 1.93 27.86
CA GLU A 18 9.62 1.47 27.26
C GLU A 18 10.12 0.16 27.90
N GLN A 19 9.99 0.02 29.21
CA GLN A 19 10.34 -1.20 29.92
C GLN A 19 9.29 -2.31 29.77
N ARG A 20 8.01 -1.94 29.53
CA ARG A 20 6.91 -2.89 29.40
C ARG A 20 6.94 -3.64 28.07
N VAL A 21 7.37 -3.00 27.00
CA VAL A 21 7.51 -3.64 25.69
C VAL A 21 8.79 -4.49 25.67
N PRO A 22 8.72 -5.81 25.37
CA PRO A 22 9.90 -6.68 25.32
C PRO A 22 10.99 -6.12 24.41
N ALA A 23 12.26 -6.29 24.78
CA ALA A 23 13.40 -5.76 24.04
C ALA A 23 13.51 -6.35 22.61
N ASP A 24 13.07 -7.57 22.42
CA ASP A 24 13.04 -8.31 21.15
C ASP A 24 11.72 -8.14 20.37
N HIS A 25 10.81 -7.27 20.83
CA HIS A 25 9.53 -7.09 20.14
C HIS A 25 9.73 -6.48 18.75
N PRO A 26 9.15 -7.08 17.67
CA PRO A 26 9.37 -6.66 16.28
C PRO A 26 9.07 -5.19 15.98
N LEU A 27 8.12 -4.59 16.69
CA LEU A 27 7.80 -3.18 16.52
C LEU A 27 8.92 -2.22 16.98
N ARG A 28 9.92 -2.67 17.76
CA ARG A 28 11.04 -1.80 18.17
C ARG A 28 11.87 -1.36 16.97
N GLU A 29 12.27 -2.31 16.16
CA GLU A 29 13.03 -2.01 14.93
C GLU A 29 12.18 -1.21 13.95
N ILE A 30 10.90 -1.58 13.78
CA ILE A 30 9.97 -0.87 12.90
C ILE A 30 9.77 0.57 13.39
N ARG A 31 9.67 0.81 14.69
CA ARG A 31 9.56 2.15 15.27
C ARG A 31 10.79 2.98 14.96
N GLY A 32 11.99 2.44 15.17
CA GLY A 32 13.24 3.14 14.87
C GLY A 32 13.34 3.52 13.39
N LEU A 33 12.98 2.61 12.47
CA LEU A 33 12.92 2.89 11.03
C LEU A 33 11.85 3.96 10.71
N THR A 34 10.68 3.88 11.35
CA THR A 34 9.60 4.85 11.19
C THR A 34 10.02 6.23 11.66
N ASP A 35 10.67 6.32 12.83
CA ASP A 35 11.14 7.58 13.42
C ASP A 35 12.20 8.25 12.51
N ALA A 36 13.10 7.47 11.92
CA ALA A 36 14.08 7.98 10.95
C ALA A 36 13.40 8.54 9.69
N VAL A 37 12.36 7.87 9.18
CA VAL A 37 11.57 8.36 8.05
C VAL A 37 10.80 9.63 8.42
N LEU A 38 10.09 9.64 9.56
CA LEU A 38 9.31 10.80 10.00
C LEU A 38 10.20 12.03 10.23
N GLY A 39 11.39 11.83 10.82
CA GLY A 39 12.36 12.90 11.02
C GLY A 39 12.82 13.56 9.72
N SER A 40 12.88 12.80 8.61
CA SER A 40 13.21 13.35 7.28
C SER A 40 12.09 14.17 6.64
N LEU A 41 10.87 14.09 7.18
CA LEU A 41 9.67 14.77 6.65
C LEU A 41 9.27 16.02 7.44
N ASN A 42 10.10 16.48 8.37
CA ASN A 42 9.77 17.65 9.22
C ASN A 42 9.42 18.90 8.42
N ALA A 43 10.18 19.19 7.35
CA ALA A 43 9.92 20.36 6.51
C ALA A 43 8.55 20.29 5.79
N GLU A 44 8.15 19.09 5.36
CA GLU A 44 6.85 18.86 4.76
C GLU A 44 5.72 19.02 5.80
N PHE A 45 5.96 18.57 7.04
CA PHE A 45 4.99 18.74 8.12
C PHE A 45 4.84 20.22 8.48
N ASP A 46 5.91 20.95 8.63
CA ASP A 46 5.88 22.39 8.91
C ASP A 46 5.09 23.16 7.84
N ALA A 47 5.22 22.78 6.59
CA ALA A 47 4.47 23.40 5.48
C ALA A 47 2.95 23.11 5.51
N LEU A 48 2.51 22.04 6.16
CA LEU A 48 1.11 21.66 6.27
C LEU A 48 0.36 22.33 7.43
N TYR A 49 1.10 22.92 8.38
CA TYR A 49 0.53 23.48 9.61
C TYR A 49 0.80 24.98 9.70
N ALA A 50 -0.18 25.72 10.20
CA ALA A 50 0.00 27.15 10.44
C ALA A 50 0.95 27.40 11.60
N ALA A 51 1.73 28.48 11.51
CA ALA A 51 2.67 28.88 12.55
C ALA A 51 2.00 29.34 13.86
N SER A 52 0.68 29.62 13.85
CA SER A 52 -0.09 30.12 15.01
C SER A 52 -1.43 29.39 15.12
N GLY A 53 -2.00 29.37 16.33
CA GLY A 53 -3.30 28.79 16.62
C GLY A 53 -3.23 27.64 17.67
N ARG A 54 -4.35 26.95 17.89
CA ARG A 54 -4.39 25.82 18.83
C ARG A 54 -3.57 24.65 18.28
N PRO A 55 -2.67 24.05 19.07
CA PRO A 55 -1.93 22.86 18.67
C PRO A 55 -2.87 21.74 18.23
N SER A 56 -2.56 21.13 17.10
CA SER A 56 -3.26 19.96 16.55
C SER A 56 -2.53 18.67 16.96
N ILE A 57 -3.08 17.50 16.58
CA ILE A 57 -2.35 16.25 16.72
C ILE A 57 -1.10 16.32 15.82
N ALA A 58 0.07 16.00 16.37
CA ALA A 58 1.29 15.93 15.61
C ALA A 58 1.16 14.91 14.45
N PRO A 59 1.59 15.25 13.23
CA PRO A 59 1.48 14.36 12.07
C PRO A 59 2.18 13.02 12.29
N GLU A 60 3.27 12.99 13.04
CA GLU A 60 4.01 11.79 13.41
C GLU A 60 3.13 10.80 14.20
N TYR A 61 2.33 11.30 15.14
CA TYR A 61 1.39 10.46 15.89
C TYR A 61 0.31 9.87 14.99
N VAL A 62 -0.24 10.70 14.08
CA VAL A 62 -1.26 10.23 13.13
C VAL A 62 -0.68 9.15 12.22
N LEU A 63 0.52 9.34 11.67
CA LEU A 63 1.16 8.38 10.77
C LEU A 63 1.53 7.07 11.48
N ARG A 64 2.09 7.14 12.72
CA ARG A 64 2.34 5.92 13.51
C ARG A 64 1.05 5.18 13.84
N ALA A 65 -0.03 5.90 14.17
CA ALA A 65 -1.34 5.29 14.42
C ALA A 65 -1.92 4.62 13.16
N LEU A 66 -1.76 5.23 11.98
CA LEU A 66 -2.15 4.63 10.70
C LEU A 66 -1.29 3.39 10.34
N LEU A 67 -0.01 3.38 10.71
CA LEU A 67 0.82 2.16 10.57
C LEU A 67 0.29 1.02 11.45
N LEU A 68 -0.09 1.29 12.71
CA LEU A 68 -0.73 0.29 13.57
C LEU A 68 -2.03 -0.24 12.97
N GLN A 69 -2.81 0.63 12.33
CA GLN A 69 -4.02 0.23 11.60
C GLN A 69 -3.71 -0.80 10.52
N ALA A 70 -2.63 -0.56 9.76
CA ALA A 70 -2.18 -1.47 8.70
C ALA A 70 -1.57 -2.77 9.24
N PHE A 71 -0.80 -2.72 10.34
CA PHE A 71 -0.10 -3.88 10.91
C PHE A 71 -1.03 -4.83 11.67
N TYR A 72 -2.04 -4.29 12.36
CA TYR A 72 -2.93 -5.04 13.24
C TYR A 72 -4.37 -5.19 12.71
N SER A 73 -4.59 -4.92 11.43
CA SER A 73 -5.92 -5.05 10.79
C SER A 73 -7.03 -4.27 11.49
N VAL A 74 -6.71 -3.13 12.09
CA VAL A 74 -7.69 -2.28 12.78
C VAL A 74 -8.53 -1.55 11.73
N ARG A 75 -9.80 -1.93 11.60
CA ARG A 75 -10.65 -1.51 10.47
C ARG A 75 -11.32 -0.16 10.61
N SER A 76 -11.36 0.42 11.80
CA SER A 76 -12.00 1.71 12.03
C SER A 76 -11.15 2.62 12.90
N GLU A 77 -11.23 3.92 12.66
CA GLU A 77 -10.54 4.93 13.47
C GLU A 77 -11.10 5.00 14.88
N ARG A 78 -12.39 4.72 15.06
CA ARG A 78 -12.98 4.61 16.41
C ARG A 78 -12.30 3.50 17.20
N GLN A 79 -12.17 2.32 16.60
CA GLN A 79 -11.48 1.18 17.23
C GLN A 79 -9.99 1.47 17.42
N LEU A 80 -9.33 2.19 16.50
CA LEU A 80 -7.94 2.58 16.66
C LEU A 80 -7.75 3.49 17.87
N VAL A 81 -8.57 4.52 18.00
CA VAL A 81 -8.54 5.47 19.11
C VAL A 81 -8.85 4.76 20.43
N GLU A 82 -9.83 3.87 20.45
CA GLU A 82 -10.14 3.02 21.61
C GLU A 82 -8.94 2.14 22.00
N GLN A 83 -8.28 1.50 21.03
CA GLN A 83 -7.05 0.73 21.31
C GLN A 83 -5.91 1.62 21.85
N LEU A 84 -5.76 2.83 21.34
CA LEU A 84 -4.77 3.79 21.85
C LEU A 84 -5.04 4.21 23.28
N ASP A 85 -6.27 4.10 23.77
CA ASP A 85 -6.61 4.48 25.15
C ASP A 85 -6.07 3.50 26.18
N TYR A 86 -6.13 2.21 25.94
CA TYR A 86 -5.74 1.18 26.91
C TYR A 86 -4.65 0.19 26.45
N ASN A 87 -4.30 0.15 25.17
CA ASN A 87 -3.26 -0.76 24.68
C ASN A 87 -1.88 -0.15 24.81
N LEU A 88 -1.11 -0.60 25.81
CA LEU A 88 0.21 -0.07 26.14
C LEU A 88 1.21 -0.17 24.98
N LEU A 89 1.17 -1.24 24.19
CA LEU A 89 2.01 -1.40 23.02
C LEU A 89 1.70 -0.34 21.94
N PHE A 90 0.41 -0.04 21.73
CA PHE A 90 -0.02 0.97 20.75
C PHE A 90 0.37 2.36 21.22
N ARG A 91 0.14 2.67 22.51
CA ARG A 91 0.59 3.93 23.13
C ARG A 91 2.09 4.14 22.95
N TRP A 92 2.86 3.12 23.33
CA TRP A 92 4.31 3.14 23.17
C TRP A 92 4.73 3.39 21.71
N PHE A 93 4.15 2.67 20.73
CA PHE A 93 4.52 2.80 19.32
C PHE A 93 4.19 4.19 18.77
N VAL A 94 3.05 4.76 19.14
CA VAL A 94 2.65 6.11 18.72
C VAL A 94 3.49 7.19 19.40
N GLY A 95 3.91 6.97 20.65
CA GLY A 95 4.68 7.92 21.44
C GLY A 95 3.85 8.64 22.51
N LEU A 96 2.71 8.05 22.91
CA LEU A 96 1.89 8.53 24.02
C LEU A 96 2.43 7.99 25.35
N SER A 97 2.41 8.82 26.41
CA SER A 97 2.68 8.39 27.77
C SER A 97 1.49 7.65 28.38
N MET A 98 1.64 7.10 29.60
CA MET A 98 0.53 6.44 30.30
C MET A 98 -0.63 7.40 30.58
N ASP A 99 -0.34 8.64 30.92
CA ASP A 99 -1.31 9.63 31.35
C ASP A 99 -1.83 10.55 30.23
N ASP A 100 -1.27 10.45 29.02
CA ASP A 100 -1.72 11.26 27.91
C ASP A 100 -3.15 10.92 27.53
N ALA A 101 -4.01 11.93 27.45
CA ALA A 101 -5.36 11.76 26.93
C ALA A 101 -5.32 11.44 25.41
N VAL A 102 -6.05 10.42 25.01
CA VAL A 102 -6.21 10.08 23.59
C VAL A 102 -7.25 10.97 22.94
N TRP A 103 -7.02 11.30 21.69
CA TRP A 103 -7.90 12.14 20.90
C TRP A 103 -9.26 11.48 20.63
N ASN A 104 -10.30 12.30 20.49
CA ASN A 104 -11.56 11.82 19.94
C ASN A 104 -11.36 11.38 18.46
N HIS A 105 -12.05 10.32 18.04
CA HIS A 105 -11.97 9.81 16.67
C HIS A 105 -12.28 10.85 15.59
N ALA A 106 -13.20 11.81 15.86
CA ALA A 106 -13.52 12.87 14.89
C ALA A 106 -12.35 13.87 14.74
N VAL A 107 -11.62 14.16 15.84
CA VAL A 107 -10.40 14.98 15.79
C VAL A 107 -9.29 14.25 15.04
N PHE A 108 -9.13 12.94 15.29
CA PHE A 108 -8.19 12.11 14.55
C PHE A 108 -8.48 12.12 13.04
N SER A 109 -9.74 11.87 12.65
CA SER A 109 -10.17 11.88 11.24
C SER A 109 -9.86 13.20 10.54
N LYS A 110 -10.10 14.35 11.20
CA LYS A 110 -9.78 15.68 10.64
C LYS A 110 -8.28 15.88 10.41
N ASN A 111 -7.44 15.43 11.35
CA ASN A 111 -5.98 15.52 11.20
C ASN A 111 -5.46 14.57 10.14
N ARG A 112 -5.98 13.32 10.07
CA ARG A 112 -5.71 12.41 8.97
C ARG A 112 -6.10 13.03 7.62
N ASP A 113 -7.28 13.63 7.49
CA ASP A 113 -7.76 14.22 6.23
C ASP A 113 -6.84 15.35 5.73
N ARG A 114 -6.17 16.07 6.64
CA ARG A 114 -5.14 17.04 6.26
C ARG A 114 -3.96 16.35 5.56
N LEU A 115 -3.49 15.22 6.09
CA LEU A 115 -2.42 14.44 5.48
C LEU A 115 -2.86 13.79 4.16
N LEU A 116 -4.11 13.30 4.08
CA LEU A 116 -4.66 12.70 2.85
C LEU A 116 -4.77 13.68 1.67
N ASN A 117 -4.76 14.98 1.92
CA ASN A 117 -4.79 16.01 0.90
C ASN A 117 -3.37 16.52 0.52
N SER A 118 -2.32 15.81 0.93
CA SER A 118 -0.93 16.15 0.71
C SER A 118 -0.16 15.00 0.08
N GLU A 119 1.08 15.23 -0.35
CA GLU A 119 1.99 14.22 -0.90
C GLU A 119 2.76 13.43 0.18
N VAL A 120 2.35 13.52 1.44
CA VAL A 120 3.08 12.87 2.56
C VAL A 120 3.21 11.37 2.37
N ALA A 121 2.19 10.67 1.84
CA ALA A 121 2.30 9.22 1.61
C ALA A 121 3.38 8.88 0.59
N GLN A 122 3.45 9.62 -0.52
CA GLN A 122 4.44 9.44 -1.58
C GLN A 122 5.85 9.71 -1.05
N ARG A 123 6.03 10.79 -0.27
CA ARG A 123 7.30 11.13 0.39
C ARG A 123 7.69 10.07 1.42
N PHE A 124 6.75 9.65 2.26
CA PHE A 124 6.97 8.58 3.24
C PHE A 124 7.39 7.28 2.55
N PHE A 125 6.71 6.88 1.48
CA PHE A 125 7.07 5.71 0.70
C PHE A 125 8.44 5.82 0.05
N ALA A 126 8.78 7.00 -0.50
CA ALA A 126 10.09 7.25 -1.08
C ALA A 126 11.22 7.12 -0.04
N GLU A 127 11.03 7.65 1.18
CA GLU A 127 12.00 7.55 2.26
C GLU A 127 12.15 6.11 2.79
N VAL A 128 11.04 5.37 2.95
CA VAL A 128 11.10 3.94 3.26
C VAL A 128 11.88 3.18 2.19
N ASN A 129 11.66 3.49 0.91
CA ASN A 129 12.39 2.87 -0.19
C ASN A 129 13.86 3.28 -0.23
N ARG A 130 14.22 4.49 0.21
CA ARG A 130 15.60 4.92 0.37
C ARG A 130 16.32 4.04 1.42
N LEU A 131 15.70 3.78 2.56
CA LEU A 131 16.22 2.85 3.56
C LEU A 131 16.35 1.41 3.03
N ALA A 132 15.39 1.01 2.20
CA ALA A 132 15.33 -0.34 1.63
C ALA A 132 16.26 -0.53 0.40
N LYS A 133 16.87 0.53 -0.14
CA LYS A 133 17.57 0.55 -1.44
C LYS A 133 18.61 -0.59 -1.58
N ARG A 134 19.41 -0.83 -0.55
CA ARG A 134 20.44 -1.87 -0.56
C ARG A 134 19.88 -3.31 -0.66
N PHE A 135 18.61 -3.51 -0.30
CA PHE A 135 17.92 -4.79 -0.37
C PHE A 135 17.12 -4.97 -1.66
N MET A 136 16.96 -3.91 -2.46
CA MET A 136 16.22 -3.97 -3.71
C MET A 136 17.15 -4.36 -4.87
N SER A 137 16.64 -5.26 -5.73
CA SER A 137 17.23 -5.47 -7.05
C SER A 137 16.91 -4.29 -7.95
N ASP A 138 17.88 -3.84 -8.73
CA ASP A 138 17.68 -2.81 -9.77
C ASP A 138 17.40 -3.39 -11.15
N GLU A 139 17.38 -4.72 -11.30
CA GLU A 139 17.39 -5.40 -12.60
C GLU A 139 16.08 -6.14 -12.92
N HIS A 140 15.41 -6.67 -11.90
CA HIS A 140 14.31 -7.61 -12.12
C HIS A 140 13.10 -7.33 -11.24
N PHE A 141 11.97 -7.04 -11.88
CA PHE A 141 10.71 -6.67 -11.25
C PHE A 141 9.55 -7.53 -11.73
N THR A 142 8.46 -7.48 -10.97
CA THR A 142 7.14 -7.98 -11.38
C THR A 142 6.12 -6.85 -11.19
N VAL A 143 5.29 -6.63 -12.21
CA VAL A 143 4.18 -5.68 -12.15
C VAL A 143 2.85 -6.43 -12.18
N ASP A 144 1.89 -5.94 -11.40
CA ASP A 144 0.53 -6.44 -11.41
C ASP A 144 -0.44 -5.41 -10.81
N GLY A 145 -1.73 -5.57 -11.10
CA GLY A 145 -2.82 -4.76 -10.60
C GLY A 145 -3.76 -5.54 -9.69
N THR A 146 -4.44 -4.83 -8.80
CA THR A 146 -5.43 -5.42 -7.91
C THR A 146 -6.64 -4.50 -7.73
N LEU A 147 -7.85 -5.07 -7.72
CA LEU A 147 -9.06 -4.30 -7.43
C LEU A 147 -9.11 -3.93 -5.96
N ILE A 148 -9.42 -2.66 -5.69
CA ILE A 148 -9.70 -2.11 -4.37
C ILE A 148 -11.18 -1.74 -4.34
N GLN A 149 -11.97 -2.42 -3.53
CA GLN A 149 -13.40 -2.14 -3.45
C GLN A 149 -13.64 -0.76 -2.83
N ALA A 150 -14.43 0.07 -3.52
CA ALA A 150 -14.85 1.36 -2.99
C ALA A 150 -15.88 1.20 -1.86
N TRP A 151 -15.99 2.23 -1.02
CA TRP A 151 -17.02 2.27 0.03
C TRP A 151 -18.41 2.60 -0.51
N ALA A 152 -18.50 3.10 -1.74
CA ALA A 152 -19.74 3.48 -2.38
C ALA A 152 -20.68 2.28 -2.57
N SER A 153 -21.96 2.46 -2.21
CA SER A 153 -23.00 1.47 -2.46
C SER A 153 -23.35 1.42 -3.95
N GLN A 154 -23.72 0.26 -4.46
CA GLN A 154 -24.26 0.12 -5.82
C GLN A 154 -25.56 0.95 -6.04
N LYS A 155 -26.32 1.21 -4.97
CA LYS A 155 -27.49 2.12 -5.01
C LYS A 155 -27.14 3.56 -5.38
N SER A 156 -25.88 3.99 -5.15
CA SER A 156 -25.40 5.29 -5.55
C SER A 156 -25.01 5.39 -7.03
N PHE A 157 -24.99 4.27 -7.75
CA PHE A 157 -24.59 4.21 -9.15
C PHE A 157 -25.79 4.55 -10.04
N ARG A 158 -25.87 5.82 -10.47
CA ARG A 158 -27.00 6.42 -11.18
C ARG A 158 -26.59 6.91 -12.56
N PRO A 159 -27.55 7.08 -13.50
CA PRO A 159 -27.32 7.67 -14.81
C PRO A 159 -26.66 9.05 -14.71
N LYS A 160 -25.75 9.34 -15.64
CA LYS A 160 -25.05 10.63 -15.70
C LYS A 160 -25.93 11.77 -16.21
N ASP A 161 -26.97 11.44 -16.99
CA ASP A 161 -27.92 12.37 -17.59
C ASP A 161 -29.03 12.85 -16.63
N GLY A 162 -29.02 12.35 -15.38
CA GLY A 162 -29.99 12.71 -14.38
C GLY A 162 -31.38 12.10 -14.57
N SER A 163 -31.53 11.14 -15.49
CA SER A 163 -32.78 10.40 -15.62
C SER A 163 -33.10 9.64 -14.33
N ASP A 164 -34.41 9.59 -13.97
CA ASP A 164 -34.89 8.88 -12.79
C ASP A 164 -34.74 7.37 -13.00
N ASP A 165 -33.56 6.85 -12.66
CA ASP A 165 -33.38 5.42 -12.39
C ASP A 165 -33.70 5.20 -10.90
N ASP A 166 -34.94 4.84 -10.61
CA ASP A 166 -35.43 4.54 -9.24
C ASP A 166 -34.71 3.33 -8.62
N GLY A 167 -33.74 2.76 -9.30
CA GLY A 167 -32.97 1.60 -8.86
C GLY A 167 -33.75 0.29 -8.87
N THR A 168 -35.04 0.30 -9.21
CA THR A 168 -35.91 -0.87 -9.20
C THR A 168 -35.89 -1.65 -10.50
N ASN A 169 -35.47 -1.01 -11.60
CA ASN A 169 -35.53 -1.61 -12.92
C ASN A 169 -34.21 -2.30 -13.32
N PHE A 170 -33.90 -3.43 -12.70
CA PHE A 170 -32.77 -4.29 -13.08
C PHE A 170 -33.00 -5.08 -14.38
N ARG A 171 -34.18 -5.02 -14.97
CA ARG A 171 -34.53 -5.85 -16.12
C ARG A 171 -34.10 -5.21 -17.42
N GLY A 172 -32.99 -5.71 -17.98
CA GLY A 172 -32.61 -5.48 -19.38
C GLY A 172 -31.66 -4.33 -19.66
N GLN A 173 -31.39 -3.41 -18.74
CA GLN A 173 -30.43 -2.32 -18.98
C GLN A 173 -29.02 -2.67 -18.49
N LYS A 174 -28.06 -2.67 -19.43
CA LYS A 174 -26.66 -2.90 -19.13
C LYS A 174 -26.06 -1.62 -18.56
N ARG A 175 -25.91 -1.55 -17.24
CA ARG A 175 -25.24 -0.43 -16.55
C ARG A 175 -23.73 -0.51 -16.80
N SER A 176 -23.14 0.58 -17.26
CA SER A 176 -21.70 0.71 -17.48
C SER A 176 -21.17 2.01 -16.87
N SER A 177 -19.87 2.10 -16.65
CA SER A 177 -19.23 3.34 -16.21
C SER A 177 -19.26 4.46 -17.25
N ASP A 178 -19.63 4.15 -18.51
CA ASP A 178 -19.82 5.15 -19.56
C ASP A 178 -21.13 5.92 -19.39
N THR A 179 -22.20 5.22 -19.00
CA THR A 179 -23.56 5.77 -18.86
C THR A 179 -23.90 6.16 -17.42
N HIS A 180 -23.26 5.53 -16.42
CA HIS A 180 -23.56 5.73 -15.00
C HIS A 180 -22.31 6.14 -14.21
N ARG A 181 -22.54 6.82 -13.08
CA ARG A 181 -21.51 7.13 -12.07
C ARG A 181 -22.06 7.02 -10.66
N SER A 182 -21.19 6.76 -9.68
CA SER A 182 -21.60 6.83 -8.29
C SER A 182 -21.78 8.29 -7.85
N THR A 183 -22.92 8.61 -7.23
CA THR A 183 -23.18 9.93 -6.65
C THR A 183 -22.40 10.19 -5.37
N THR A 184 -22.00 9.14 -4.65
CA THR A 184 -21.23 9.23 -3.40
C THR A 184 -19.72 9.15 -3.60
N ASP A 185 -19.25 8.55 -4.69
CA ASP A 185 -17.84 8.40 -5.04
C ASP A 185 -17.70 8.40 -6.57
N PRO A 186 -17.65 9.58 -7.20
CA PRO A 186 -17.67 9.73 -8.66
C PRO A 186 -16.46 9.09 -9.37
N ASP A 187 -15.33 8.89 -8.67
CA ASP A 187 -14.12 8.30 -9.24
C ASP A 187 -14.16 6.77 -9.23
N ALA A 188 -15.00 6.16 -8.38
CA ALA A 188 -15.17 4.71 -8.35
C ALA A 188 -15.87 4.23 -9.63
N ARG A 189 -15.31 3.20 -10.26
CA ARG A 189 -15.83 2.63 -11.51
C ARG A 189 -16.43 1.25 -11.27
N LEU A 190 -17.51 0.94 -12.00
CA LEU A 190 -18.07 -0.41 -11.99
C LEU A 190 -17.15 -1.34 -12.79
N TYR A 191 -16.51 -2.25 -12.09
CA TYR A 191 -15.52 -3.16 -12.68
C TYR A 191 -15.67 -4.58 -12.16
N LYS A 192 -15.31 -5.58 -12.98
CA LYS A 192 -15.28 -7.00 -12.61
C LYS A 192 -13.93 -7.61 -12.97
N LYS A 193 -13.39 -8.42 -12.08
CA LYS A 193 -12.08 -9.06 -12.25
C LYS A 193 -12.06 -10.12 -13.37
N SER A 194 -13.19 -10.82 -13.60
CA SER A 194 -13.28 -11.88 -14.61
C SER A 194 -14.73 -12.11 -15.01
N TYR A 195 -14.93 -12.79 -16.13
CA TYR A 195 -16.25 -13.21 -16.59
C TYR A 195 -16.94 -14.07 -15.51
N GLY A 196 -18.23 -13.87 -15.28
CA GLY A 196 -19.01 -14.59 -14.24
C GLY A 196 -18.85 -14.06 -12.80
N LYS A 197 -17.93 -13.09 -12.53
CA LYS A 197 -17.84 -12.42 -11.22
C LYS A 197 -18.76 -11.21 -11.15
N GLU A 198 -19.20 -10.89 -9.92
CA GLU A 198 -19.97 -9.68 -9.64
C GLU A 198 -19.17 -8.42 -9.98
N SER A 199 -19.82 -7.45 -10.61
CA SER A 199 -19.25 -6.12 -10.82
C SER A 199 -19.39 -5.29 -9.55
N LYS A 200 -18.31 -4.64 -9.12
CA LYS A 200 -18.27 -3.79 -7.93
C LYS A 200 -17.70 -2.43 -8.26
N LEU A 201 -18.19 -1.39 -7.59
CA LEU A 201 -17.55 -0.09 -7.62
C LEU A 201 -16.16 -0.22 -7.00
N SER A 202 -15.13 0.09 -7.77
CA SER A 202 -13.75 -0.22 -7.43
C SER A 202 -12.78 0.80 -8.01
N TYR A 203 -11.59 0.79 -7.45
CA TYR A 203 -10.36 1.34 -7.98
C TYR A 203 -9.39 0.21 -8.34
N LEU A 204 -8.34 0.52 -9.05
CA LEU A 204 -7.21 -0.38 -9.28
C LEU A 204 -5.97 0.14 -8.54
N GLY A 205 -5.34 -0.74 -7.76
CA GLY A 205 -4.04 -0.47 -7.17
C GLY A 205 -2.97 -1.26 -7.91
N HIS A 206 -1.89 -0.58 -8.31
CA HIS A 206 -0.80 -1.14 -9.10
C HIS A 206 0.49 -1.12 -8.31
N VAL A 207 1.26 -2.19 -8.37
CA VAL A 207 2.57 -2.27 -7.73
C VAL A 207 3.62 -2.79 -8.68
N LEU A 208 4.82 -2.25 -8.55
CA LEU A 208 6.05 -2.78 -9.13
C LEU A 208 6.87 -3.38 -7.98
N VAL A 209 6.99 -4.70 -7.94
CA VAL A 209 7.69 -5.44 -6.88
C VAL A 209 9.04 -5.92 -7.39
N GLU A 210 10.11 -5.68 -6.65
CA GLU A 210 11.40 -6.25 -6.98
C GLU A 210 11.46 -7.74 -6.61
N ASN A 211 12.17 -8.55 -7.41
CA ASN A 211 12.06 -10.00 -7.37
C ASN A 211 13.13 -10.70 -6.49
N ARG A 212 14.01 -9.96 -5.82
CA ARG A 212 15.00 -10.53 -4.87
C ARG A 212 14.36 -10.75 -3.50
N ASN A 213 13.83 -9.70 -2.92
CA ASN A 213 13.29 -9.69 -1.56
C ASN A 213 11.77 -9.42 -1.50
N GLY A 214 11.12 -9.12 -2.64
CA GLY A 214 9.70 -8.85 -2.72
C GLY A 214 9.31 -7.50 -2.10
N LEU A 215 10.19 -6.50 -2.16
CA LEU A 215 9.90 -5.14 -1.75
C LEU A 215 9.17 -4.39 -2.86
N ILE A 216 8.24 -3.52 -2.48
CA ILE A 216 7.49 -2.71 -3.44
C ILE A 216 8.35 -1.52 -3.84
N ALA A 217 8.75 -1.47 -5.12
CA ALA A 217 9.62 -0.43 -5.66
C ALA A 217 8.83 0.81 -6.13
N ALA A 218 7.61 0.61 -6.64
CA ALA A 218 6.69 1.68 -7.00
C ALA A 218 5.24 1.23 -6.78
N ALA A 219 4.36 2.17 -6.50
CA ALA A 219 2.95 1.92 -6.23
C ALA A 219 2.10 3.13 -6.61
N MET A 220 0.91 2.89 -7.14
CA MET A 220 -0.09 3.92 -7.43
C MET A 220 -1.49 3.31 -7.55
N ALA A 221 -2.52 4.11 -7.31
CA ALA A 221 -3.89 3.74 -7.60
C ALA A 221 -4.45 4.54 -8.79
N THR A 222 -5.37 3.91 -9.52
CA THR A 222 -6.08 4.54 -10.64
C THR A 222 -7.58 4.25 -10.56
N THR A 223 -8.36 4.92 -11.39
CA THR A 223 -9.72 4.49 -11.68
C THR A 223 -9.70 3.13 -12.38
N ALA A 224 -10.69 2.29 -12.11
CA ALA A 224 -10.73 0.95 -12.69
C ALA A 224 -11.27 1.00 -14.14
N ASP A 225 -10.39 0.76 -15.10
CA ASP A 225 -10.74 0.59 -16.53
C ASP A 225 -9.90 -0.53 -17.18
N GLY A 226 -10.14 -0.79 -18.46
CA GLY A 226 -9.49 -1.89 -19.19
C GLY A 226 -8.04 -1.63 -19.61
N HIS A 227 -7.54 -0.41 -19.50
CA HIS A 227 -6.19 0.01 -19.91
C HIS A 227 -5.29 0.36 -18.71
N ALA A 228 -5.88 0.74 -17.59
CA ALA A 228 -5.21 1.28 -16.42
C ALA A 228 -4.04 0.43 -15.91
N GLU A 229 -4.13 -0.91 -15.98
CA GLU A 229 -3.04 -1.79 -15.52
C GLU A 229 -1.77 -1.60 -16.34
N ARG A 230 -1.90 -1.51 -17.68
CA ARG A 230 -0.76 -1.35 -18.59
C ARG A 230 -0.19 0.06 -18.52
N ASP A 231 -1.07 1.06 -18.50
CA ASP A 231 -0.67 2.48 -18.44
C ASP A 231 0.06 2.79 -17.12
N ALA A 232 -0.47 2.31 -16.00
CA ALA A 232 0.18 2.44 -14.69
C ALA A 232 1.53 1.72 -14.64
N ALA A 233 1.62 0.53 -15.24
CA ALA A 233 2.89 -0.20 -15.32
C ALA A 233 3.95 0.57 -16.10
N LEU A 234 3.59 1.11 -17.26
CA LEU A 234 4.50 1.93 -18.08
C LEU A 234 4.92 3.21 -17.34
N LEU A 235 3.99 3.86 -16.64
CA LEU A 235 4.30 5.07 -15.86
C LEU A 235 5.27 4.75 -14.72
N MET A 236 5.04 3.69 -13.94
CA MET A 236 5.94 3.26 -12.86
C MET A 236 7.34 2.87 -13.39
N LEU A 237 7.40 2.20 -14.53
CA LEU A 237 8.67 1.85 -15.19
C LEU A 237 9.39 3.10 -15.69
N HIS A 238 8.69 4.05 -16.30
CA HIS A 238 9.25 5.31 -16.76
C HIS A 238 9.83 6.15 -15.61
N GLN A 239 9.10 6.27 -14.49
CA GLN A 239 9.57 6.99 -13.31
C GLN A 239 10.84 6.38 -12.70
N ARG A 240 10.95 5.05 -12.75
CA ARG A 240 12.10 4.33 -12.23
C ARG A 240 13.29 4.34 -13.20
N GLN A 241 13.03 4.24 -14.50
CA GLN A 241 14.04 4.12 -15.54
C GLN A 241 14.59 5.52 -15.89
N LYS A 242 15.69 5.91 -15.26
CA LYS A 242 16.39 7.15 -15.59
C LYS A 242 17.11 6.98 -16.92
N ARG A 243 17.28 8.08 -17.66
CA ARG A 243 18.03 8.10 -18.93
C ARG A 243 19.43 7.49 -18.71
N GLY A 244 19.83 6.56 -19.58
CA GLY A 244 21.13 5.87 -19.51
C GLY A 244 21.25 4.77 -18.45
N SER A 245 20.15 4.37 -17.81
CA SER A 245 20.13 3.29 -16.83
C SER A 245 20.29 1.91 -17.50
N GLN A 246 20.74 0.93 -16.72
CA GLN A 246 20.84 -0.47 -17.15
C GLN A 246 19.50 -1.02 -17.62
N ARG A 247 19.55 -2.01 -18.50
CA ARG A 247 18.37 -2.73 -18.97
C ARG A 247 17.70 -3.45 -17.81
N VAL A 248 16.40 -3.27 -17.68
CA VAL A 248 15.56 -3.85 -16.63
C VAL A 248 14.68 -4.94 -17.23
N THR A 249 14.38 -5.96 -16.44
CA THR A 249 13.43 -7.03 -16.79
C THR A 249 12.18 -6.88 -15.95
N VAL A 250 11.00 -6.94 -16.58
CA VAL A 250 9.71 -6.93 -15.88
C VAL A 250 8.90 -8.19 -16.21
N GLY A 251 8.53 -8.94 -15.16
CA GLY A 251 7.54 -10.01 -15.22
C GLY A 251 6.14 -9.44 -15.11
N ALA A 252 5.20 -9.91 -15.92
CA ALA A 252 3.81 -9.50 -15.85
C ALA A 252 2.84 -10.64 -16.23
N ASP A 253 1.55 -10.42 -16.06
CA ASP A 253 0.47 -11.31 -16.44
C ASP A 253 0.34 -11.38 -17.98
N LYS A 254 -0.36 -12.39 -18.45
CA LYS A 254 -0.70 -12.60 -19.88
C LYS A 254 -1.48 -11.43 -20.49
N ALA A 255 -2.23 -10.67 -19.71
CA ALA A 255 -2.97 -9.50 -20.16
C ALA A 255 -2.05 -8.37 -20.66
N TYR A 256 -0.79 -8.37 -20.25
CA TYR A 256 0.24 -7.41 -20.70
C TYR A 256 0.90 -7.79 -22.03
N ASP A 257 0.59 -8.95 -22.63
CA ASP A 257 1.08 -9.35 -23.97
C ASP A 257 0.32 -8.59 -25.06
N THR A 258 0.54 -7.28 -25.12
CA THR A 258 -0.01 -6.36 -26.16
C THR A 258 1.12 -5.67 -26.88
N GLU A 259 0.85 -5.26 -28.15
CA GLU A 259 1.85 -4.59 -28.98
C GLU A 259 2.34 -3.30 -28.33
N ASP A 260 1.39 -2.43 -27.95
CA ASP A 260 1.68 -1.13 -27.39
C ASP A 260 2.52 -1.24 -26.10
N PHE A 261 2.13 -2.14 -25.18
CA PHE A 261 2.86 -2.33 -23.94
C PHE A 261 4.29 -2.82 -24.17
N VAL A 262 4.46 -3.84 -25.03
CA VAL A 262 5.78 -4.41 -25.31
C VAL A 262 6.66 -3.40 -26.03
N ALA A 263 6.14 -2.67 -27.03
CA ALA A 263 6.88 -1.66 -27.78
C ALA A 263 7.34 -0.52 -26.87
N THR A 264 6.42 0.10 -26.11
CA THR A 264 6.74 1.21 -25.19
C THR A 264 7.69 0.77 -24.07
N ALA A 265 7.55 -0.45 -23.53
CA ALA A 265 8.50 -0.97 -22.56
C ALA A 265 9.91 -1.12 -23.15
N HIS A 266 10.03 -1.54 -24.39
CA HIS A 266 11.32 -1.60 -25.11
C HIS A 266 11.96 -0.23 -25.29
N GLU A 267 11.18 0.81 -25.62
CA GLU A 267 11.66 2.21 -25.69
C GLU A 267 12.21 2.70 -24.35
N LEU A 268 11.63 2.21 -23.23
CA LEU A 268 12.11 2.47 -21.88
C LEU A 268 13.31 1.59 -21.48
N ASN A 269 13.91 0.84 -22.39
CA ASN A 269 14.98 -0.13 -22.11
C ASN A 269 14.58 -1.24 -21.13
N VAL A 270 13.31 -1.69 -21.19
CA VAL A 270 12.74 -2.74 -20.34
C VAL A 270 12.46 -4.00 -21.18
N THR A 271 12.95 -5.14 -20.75
CA THR A 271 12.60 -6.45 -21.33
C THR A 271 11.38 -7.03 -20.63
N VAL A 272 10.34 -7.30 -21.40
CA VAL A 272 9.06 -7.82 -20.88
C VAL A 272 9.07 -9.34 -20.89
N HIS A 273 8.83 -9.95 -19.72
CA HIS A 273 8.67 -11.39 -19.52
C HIS A 273 7.23 -11.72 -19.13
N VAL A 274 6.36 -11.85 -20.11
CA VAL A 274 4.96 -12.26 -19.93
C VAL A 274 4.72 -13.64 -20.51
N GLN A 275 3.77 -14.38 -19.95
CA GLN A 275 3.36 -15.65 -20.53
C GLN A 275 2.77 -15.42 -21.92
N LYS A 276 3.27 -16.14 -22.93
CA LYS A 276 2.79 -16.03 -24.29
C LYS A 276 1.29 -16.27 -24.40
N ASN A 277 0.65 -15.47 -25.23
CA ASN A 277 -0.71 -15.71 -25.64
C ASN A 277 -0.72 -16.72 -26.80
N GLU A 278 -1.07 -17.97 -26.53
CA GLU A 278 -1.11 -19.04 -27.53
C GLU A 278 -2.51 -19.21 -28.15
N LYS A 279 -3.54 -18.57 -27.58
CA LYS A 279 -4.92 -18.67 -28.04
C LYS A 279 -5.42 -17.33 -28.55
N GLY A 280 -5.88 -17.28 -29.78
CA GLY A 280 -6.67 -16.21 -30.37
C GLY A 280 -5.90 -15.07 -31.03
N ARG A 281 -4.73 -14.65 -30.55
CA ARG A 281 -3.88 -13.63 -31.18
C ARG A 281 -2.40 -13.99 -31.09
N ARG A 282 -1.61 -13.49 -32.04
CA ARG A 282 -0.16 -13.69 -32.00
C ARG A 282 0.46 -12.95 -30.81
N SER A 283 1.25 -13.67 -30.00
CA SER A 283 2.06 -13.09 -28.94
C SER A 283 3.08 -12.10 -29.51
N ARG A 284 3.32 -11.00 -28.77
CA ARG A 284 4.38 -10.02 -29.11
C ARG A 284 5.74 -10.38 -28.48
N ILE A 285 5.78 -11.42 -27.65
CA ILE A 285 7.02 -11.93 -27.06
C ILE A 285 7.71 -12.87 -28.06
N ASP A 286 8.93 -12.53 -28.43
CA ASP A 286 9.71 -13.29 -29.39
C ASP A 286 10.34 -14.57 -28.80
N ARG A 287 10.88 -15.43 -29.68
CA ARG A 287 11.57 -16.66 -29.25
C ARG A 287 12.89 -16.38 -28.53
N ARG A 288 13.55 -15.25 -28.77
CA ARG A 288 14.80 -14.87 -28.11
C ARG A 288 14.55 -14.66 -26.63
N THR A 289 13.50 -13.91 -26.29
CA THR A 289 13.06 -13.68 -24.92
C THR A 289 12.74 -15.00 -24.20
N THR A 290 11.95 -15.88 -24.81
CA THR A 290 11.50 -17.12 -24.15
C THR A 290 12.57 -18.18 -23.96
N ARG A 291 13.63 -18.17 -24.76
CA ARG A 291 14.79 -19.07 -24.63
C ARG A 291 15.77 -18.62 -23.52
N HIS A 292 15.70 -17.36 -23.12
CA HIS A 292 16.58 -16.84 -22.10
C HIS A 292 16.23 -17.44 -20.73
N SER A 293 17.23 -17.89 -19.96
CA SER A 293 17.02 -18.51 -18.63
C SER A 293 16.28 -17.60 -17.64
N GLY A 294 16.43 -16.29 -17.80
CA GLY A 294 15.72 -15.27 -17.01
C GLY A 294 14.21 -15.29 -17.21
N TYR A 295 13.71 -15.73 -18.37
CA TYR A 295 12.28 -15.79 -18.64
C TYR A 295 11.55 -16.77 -17.68
N ALA A 296 12.03 -18.01 -17.58
CA ALA A 296 11.47 -18.99 -16.64
C ALA A 296 11.57 -18.52 -15.19
N ARG A 297 12.67 -17.86 -14.84
CA ARG A 297 12.87 -17.25 -13.50
C ARG A 297 11.86 -16.15 -13.23
N SER A 298 11.59 -15.27 -14.19
CA SER A 298 10.55 -14.22 -14.05
C SER A 298 9.17 -14.82 -13.80
N LEU A 299 8.78 -15.82 -14.59
CA LEU A 299 7.48 -16.47 -14.42
C LEU A 299 7.37 -17.17 -13.06
N SER A 300 8.45 -17.79 -12.58
CA SER A 300 8.46 -18.46 -11.25
C SER A 300 8.41 -17.48 -10.09
N ARG A 301 8.76 -16.20 -10.27
CA ARG A 301 8.75 -15.18 -9.22
C ARG A 301 7.44 -14.39 -9.09
N ARG A 302 6.50 -14.58 -10.00
CA ARG A 302 5.21 -13.87 -10.00
C ARG A 302 4.40 -14.02 -8.69
N TRP A 303 4.55 -15.13 -7.99
CA TRP A 303 3.88 -15.32 -6.70
C TRP A 303 4.23 -14.24 -5.65
N LEU A 304 5.37 -13.54 -5.80
CA LEU A 304 5.77 -12.47 -4.88
C LEU A 304 4.77 -11.31 -4.88
N VAL A 305 4.26 -10.92 -6.04
CA VAL A 305 3.25 -9.86 -6.13
C VAL A 305 1.90 -10.31 -5.57
N GLU A 306 1.54 -11.58 -5.77
CA GLU A 306 0.32 -12.16 -5.20
C GLU A 306 0.39 -12.17 -3.66
N LYS A 307 1.54 -12.53 -3.08
CA LYS A 307 1.79 -12.47 -1.63
C LYS A 307 1.69 -11.04 -1.10
N THR A 308 2.22 -10.08 -1.84
CA THR A 308 2.11 -8.65 -1.51
C THR A 308 0.64 -8.21 -1.45
N PHE A 309 -0.15 -8.53 -2.48
CA PHE A 309 -1.59 -8.22 -2.47
C PHE A 309 -2.36 -8.99 -1.41
N GLY A 310 -1.95 -10.23 -1.13
CA GLY A 310 -2.51 -11.01 -0.02
C GLY A 310 -2.38 -10.28 1.31
N TRP A 311 -1.20 -9.72 1.61
CA TRP A 311 -0.99 -8.92 2.80
C TRP A 311 -1.76 -7.60 2.78
N LEU A 312 -1.68 -6.84 1.69
CA LEU A 312 -2.35 -5.54 1.55
C LEU A 312 -3.87 -5.62 1.74
N LYS A 313 -4.49 -6.75 1.35
CA LYS A 313 -5.93 -6.98 1.47
C LYS A 313 -6.35 -7.79 2.69
N GLY A 314 -5.50 -8.66 3.17
CA GLY A 314 -5.78 -9.53 4.32
C GLY A 314 -5.53 -8.81 5.64
N THR A 315 -4.28 -8.43 5.88
CA THR A 315 -3.83 -7.70 7.07
C THR A 315 -4.02 -6.21 6.89
N GLY A 316 -3.55 -5.64 5.77
CA GLY A 316 -3.70 -4.23 5.44
C GLY A 316 -5.15 -3.81 5.15
N PRO A 317 -5.40 -2.50 5.04
CA PRO A 317 -6.76 -1.93 4.97
C PRO A 317 -7.40 -1.97 3.58
N LEU A 318 -6.77 -2.60 2.56
CA LEU A 318 -7.09 -2.37 1.15
C LEU A 318 -8.13 -3.33 0.54
N ARG A 319 -8.76 -4.21 1.32
CA ARG A 319 -9.85 -5.05 0.80
C ARG A 319 -11.05 -4.21 0.38
N GLN A 320 -11.43 -3.26 1.24
CA GLN A 320 -12.44 -2.24 1.00
C GLN A 320 -12.03 -0.97 1.73
N VAL A 321 -11.78 0.10 0.98
CA VAL A 321 -11.31 1.36 1.56
C VAL A 321 -12.48 2.22 1.99
N LYS A 322 -12.40 2.80 3.20
CA LYS A 322 -13.41 3.72 3.74
C LYS A 322 -13.19 5.18 3.34
N LEU A 323 -12.41 5.39 2.29
CA LEU A 323 -12.11 6.70 1.72
C LEU A 323 -12.82 6.84 0.37
N ARG A 324 -13.12 8.06 -0.04
CA ARG A 324 -13.76 8.41 -1.29
C ARG A 324 -12.88 9.36 -2.09
N GLY A 325 -12.90 9.19 -3.40
CA GLY A 325 -12.06 9.92 -4.34
C GLY A 325 -10.68 9.30 -4.56
N LEU A 326 -10.23 9.33 -5.81
CA LEU A 326 -8.99 8.68 -6.24
C LEU A 326 -7.77 9.13 -5.43
N ALA A 327 -7.62 10.45 -5.21
CA ALA A 327 -6.46 10.99 -4.49
C ALA A 327 -6.29 10.39 -3.09
N LYS A 328 -7.38 10.26 -2.32
CA LYS A 328 -7.34 9.69 -0.98
C LYS A 328 -7.12 8.16 -1.00
N VAL A 329 -7.67 7.49 -2.01
CA VAL A 329 -7.47 6.04 -2.21
C VAL A 329 -6.02 5.76 -2.62
N ASP A 330 -5.44 6.57 -3.51
CA ASP A 330 -4.03 6.50 -3.88
C ASP A 330 -3.12 6.72 -2.66
N TRP A 331 -3.41 7.75 -1.88
CA TRP A 331 -2.66 8.06 -0.66
C TRP A 331 -2.59 6.85 0.29
N ILE A 332 -3.74 6.27 0.65
CA ILE A 332 -3.76 5.11 1.57
C ILE A 332 -3.17 3.85 0.96
N PHE A 333 -3.27 3.69 -0.37
CA PHE A 333 -2.65 2.61 -1.09
C PHE A 333 -1.12 2.70 -1.01
N VAL A 334 -0.56 3.84 -1.37
CA VAL A 334 0.89 4.10 -1.34
C VAL A 334 1.43 3.99 0.10
N PHE A 335 0.72 4.56 1.07
CA PHE A 335 1.09 4.44 2.49
C PHE A 335 1.07 2.98 2.99
N SER A 336 0.08 2.19 2.57
CA SER A 336 0.03 0.76 2.90
C SER A 336 1.16 -0.03 2.26
N CYS A 337 1.60 0.37 1.06
CA CYS A 337 2.78 -0.21 0.41
C CYS A 337 4.07 0.11 1.18
N ALA A 338 4.20 1.34 1.72
CA ALA A 338 5.29 1.69 2.62
C ALA A 338 5.28 0.85 3.90
N ALA A 339 4.10 0.68 4.53
CA ALA A 339 3.91 -0.17 5.70
C ALA A 339 4.33 -1.62 5.43
N HIS A 340 3.97 -2.18 4.26
CA HIS A 340 4.43 -3.51 3.83
C HIS A 340 5.96 -3.60 3.77
N ASN A 341 6.62 -2.61 3.20
CA ASN A 341 8.08 -2.59 3.12
C ASN A 341 8.72 -2.47 4.52
N LEU A 342 8.18 -1.61 5.38
CA LEU A 342 8.65 -1.46 6.77
C LEU A 342 8.62 -2.77 7.55
N LEU A 343 7.57 -3.60 7.41
CA LEU A 343 7.49 -4.91 8.05
C LEU A 343 8.56 -5.90 7.59
N ARG A 344 9.10 -5.73 6.39
CA ARG A 344 10.10 -6.64 5.81
C ARG A 344 11.53 -6.25 6.16
N LEU A 345 11.77 -4.94 6.36
CA LEU A 345 13.11 -4.40 6.59
C LEU A 345 13.84 -5.00 7.79
N PRO A 346 13.24 -5.17 8.99
CA PRO A 346 13.93 -5.74 10.13
C PRO A 346 14.54 -7.12 9.84
N ARG A 347 13.77 -7.99 9.21
CA ARG A 347 14.24 -9.33 8.84
C ARG A 347 15.39 -9.29 7.83
N LEU A 348 15.34 -8.38 6.87
CA LEU A 348 16.40 -8.22 5.88
C LEU A 348 17.68 -7.65 6.50
N LEU A 349 17.54 -6.73 7.45
CA LEU A 349 18.65 -6.18 8.24
C LEU A 349 19.32 -7.27 9.07
N ALA A 350 18.55 -8.08 9.80
CA ALA A 350 19.06 -9.19 10.60
C ALA A 350 19.82 -10.22 9.75
N THR A 351 19.31 -10.56 8.57
CA THR A 351 19.97 -11.50 7.65
C THR A 351 21.31 -10.97 7.15
N GLN A 352 21.42 -9.67 6.90
CA GLN A 352 22.67 -9.04 6.45
C GLN A 352 23.73 -9.04 7.57
N ILE A 353 23.36 -8.74 8.81
CA ILE A 353 24.28 -8.77 9.97
C ILE A 353 24.87 -10.18 10.15
N GLN A 354 24.10 -11.23 9.89
CA GLN A 354 24.59 -12.62 9.96
C GLN A 354 25.55 -12.98 8.83
N GLN A 355 25.41 -12.34 7.65
CA GLN A 355 26.27 -12.60 6.48
C GLN A 355 27.57 -11.79 6.48
N ASP A 356 27.59 -10.63 7.13
CA ASP A 356 28.74 -9.75 7.32
C ASP A 356 29.07 -9.65 8.83
N PRO A 357 29.63 -10.70 9.47
CA PRO A 357 30.06 -10.59 10.85
C PRO A 357 31.18 -9.56 10.91
N GLN A 358 30.94 -8.48 11.65
CA GLN A 358 32.02 -7.50 11.93
C GLN A 358 33.21 -8.22 12.52
N PRO A 359 34.45 -7.90 12.10
CA PRO A 359 35.63 -8.44 12.75
C PRO A 359 35.56 -8.06 14.23
N GLN A 360 35.50 -9.08 15.09
CA GLN A 360 35.66 -8.88 16.52
C GLN A 360 37.03 -8.20 16.71
N CYS A 361 37.02 -6.95 17.15
CA CYS A 361 38.21 -6.29 17.62
C CYS A 361 38.76 -7.14 18.76
N ALA A 362 39.89 -7.78 18.51
CA ALA A 362 40.69 -8.45 19.52
C ALA A 362 41.38 -7.46 20.44
#